data_c1126bf3b9a4088d55099c368bf96f5f
#
_entry.id   c1126bf3b9a4088d55099c368bf96f5f
#
_cell.length_a   1.000
_cell.length_b   1.000
_cell.length_c   1.000
_cell.angle_alpha   90.00
_cell.angle_beta   90.00
_cell.angle_gamma   90.00
#
_symmetry.space_group_name_H-M   'P 1'
#
loop_
_entity.id
_entity.type
_entity.pdbx_description
1 polymer ?
#
loop_
_entity_poly.entity_id
_entity_poly.type
_entity_poly.pdbx_seq_one_letter_code
_entity_poly.pdbx_strand_id
1 'polypeptide(L)'
;MPTSGSYDYSVTALQIIESAAEDIGVIAAGQSMDADDLATMLRALNLLVKQWQGTSDKFPGLKVWTRQRLVMPFEADKNRYLIGPASGDDRSSVAMIVTQLGAAKAANATSVTVDSTADMTAGDQIGFQLSAGGIGWTTISSVDSATGLTLPANTVGAADSGATVYAYTSKAQRFVDIEAAVLRDWSNPSQPIDMSIDIYTDVQQYENLSQKLAPGDPTAILVEYQRINTAITTNFVPPNFYKSLRLTVIYPAEDYDNASGADDIAYPQEYFAALEWELARRSAPKFGRQWTPDLQEHWRIAVAEGVNFNPVNTSLYFEPARESSDVGSPFTSY
;
A
#
# COMPACT_ATOMS: atom_id res chain seq x y z
N MET A 1 -41.70 5.55 -2.23
CA MET A 1 -41.00 6.14 -3.37
C MET A 1 -39.81 5.26 -3.66
N PRO A 2 -39.52 4.91 -4.89
CA PRO A 2 -38.29 4.20 -5.18
C PRO A 2 -37.10 5.10 -4.87
N THR A 3 -36.13 4.61 -4.11
CA THR A 3 -34.82 5.20 -3.96
C THR A 3 -34.01 4.98 -5.24
N SER A 4 -32.95 5.74 -5.47
CA SER A 4 -32.10 5.58 -6.67
C SER A 4 -31.48 4.19 -6.81
N GLY A 5 -31.41 3.41 -5.71
CA GLY A 5 -30.73 2.12 -5.64
C GLY A 5 -29.21 2.22 -5.68
N SER A 6 -28.65 3.44 -5.73
CA SER A 6 -27.23 3.70 -5.63
C SER A 6 -26.82 3.90 -4.16
N TYR A 7 -25.69 3.30 -3.78
CA TYR A 7 -25.06 3.47 -2.47
C TYR A 7 -23.67 4.10 -2.59
N ASP A 8 -23.29 4.50 -3.81
CA ASP A 8 -21.98 5.02 -4.15
C ASP A 8 -22.12 6.48 -4.58
N TYR A 9 -22.06 7.39 -3.60
CA TYR A 9 -22.06 8.82 -3.82
C TYR A 9 -20.63 9.30 -3.99
N SER A 10 -20.28 9.75 -5.19
CA SER A 10 -18.98 10.32 -5.52
C SER A 10 -19.09 11.84 -5.73
N VAL A 11 -18.03 12.56 -5.39
CA VAL A 11 -17.88 13.99 -5.63
C VAL A 11 -16.51 14.25 -6.23
N THR A 12 -16.42 15.26 -7.09
CA THR A 12 -15.15 15.72 -7.64
C THR A 12 -14.45 16.70 -6.72
N ALA A 13 -13.13 16.85 -6.91
CA ALA A 13 -12.35 17.85 -6.18
C ALA A 13 -12.91 19.27 -6.39
N LEU A 14 -13.41 19.59 -7.61
CA LEU A 14 -14.06 20.86 -7.90
C LEU A 14 -15.29 21.07 -7.01
N GLN A 15 -16.16 20.08 -6.87
CA GLN A 15 -17.37 20.20 -6.06
C GLN A 15 -17.06 20.46 -4.59
N ILE A 16 -16.07 19.75 -4.02
CA ILE A 16 -15.61 20.00 -2.63
C ILE A 16 -15.02 21.42 -2.50
N ILE A 17 -14.24 21.85 -3.48
CA ILE A 17 -13.61 23.18 -3.48
C ILE A 17 -14.65 24.29 -3.57
N GLU A 18 -15.61 24.18 -4.49
CA GLU A 18 -16.67 25.18 -4.67
C GLU A 18 -17.56 25.24 -3.43
N SER A 19 -17.95 24.09 -2.86
CA SER A 19 -18.74 24.06 -1.62
C SER A 19 -17.99 24.71 -0.46
N ALA A 20 -16.72 24.38 -0.26
CA ALA A 20 -15.88 25.01 0.77
C ALA A 20 -15.71 26.52 0.58
N ALA A 21 -15.69 27.00 -0.68
CA ALA A 21 -15.60 28.42 -1.01
C ALA A 21 -16.93 29.15 -0.79
N GLU A 22 -18.07 28.51 -1.03
CA GLU A 22 -19.42 28.99 -0.70
C GLU A 22 -19.58 29.17 0.82
N ASP A 23 -19.16 28.18 1.61
CA ASP A 23 -19.25 28.19 3.08
C ASP A 23 -18.54 29.39 3.72
N ILE A 24 -17.42 29.80 3.17
CA ILE A 24 -16.67 30.99 3.64
C ILE A 24 -17.05 32.28 2.89
N GLY A 25 -18.01 32.23 1.95
CA GLY A 25 -18.51 33.38 1.21
C GLY A 25 -17.49 33.99 0.23
N VAL A 26 -16.60 33.19 -0.33
CA VAL A 26 -15.67 33.59 -1.40
C VAL A 26 -16.41 33.68 -2.71
N ILE A 27 -17.26 32.70 -2.98
CA ILE A 27 -18.20 32.69 -4.11
C ILE A 27 -19.64 32.64 -3.60
N ALA A 28 -20.61 33.04 -4.43
CA ALA A 28 -22.01 32.84 -4.11
C ALA A 28 -22.49 31.45 -4.58
N ALA A 29 -23.53 30.95 -3.94
CA ALA A 29 -24.08 29.64 -4.28
C ALA A 29 -24.40 29.50 -5.77
N GLY A 30 -23.86 28.46 -6.40
CA GLY A 30 -24.01 28.19 -7.82
C GLY A 30 -23.11 29.02 -8.75
N GLN A 31 -22.14 29.75 -8.23
CA GLN A 31 -21.10 30.41 -9.03
C GLN A 31 -19.87 29.52 -9.13
N SER A 32 -19.29 29.42 -10.32
CA SER A 32 -18.01 28.78 -10.54
C SER A 32 -16.86 29.63 -10.02
N MET A 33 -15.84 28.98 -9.51
CA MET A 33 -14.61 29.61 -9.02
C MET A 33 -13.73 30.10 -10.19
N ASP A 34 -13.00 31.21 -10.01
CA ASP A 34 -11.95 31.64 -10.92
C ASP A 34 -10.78 30.61 -10.93
N ALA A 35 -10.13 30.49 -12.10
CA ALA A 35 -9.05 29.51 -12.31
C ALA A 35 -7.85 29.67 -11.33
N ASP A 36 -7.48 30.91 -11.01
CA ASP A 36 -6.38 31.19 -10.08
C ASP A 36 -6.74 30.84 -8.64
N ASP A 37 -7.98 31.12 -8.24
CA ASP A 37 -8.52 30.76 -6.93
C ASP A 37 -8.70 29.24 -6.82
N LEU A 38 -9.20 28.58 -7.87
CA LEU A 38 -9.29 27.13 -7.95
C LEU A 38 -7.92 26.46 -7.78
N ALA A 39 -6.89 26.95 -8.48
CA ALA A 39 -5.53 26.43 -8.34
C ALA A 39 -4.99 26.60 -6.91
N THR A 40 -5.36 27.68 -6.24
CA THR A 40 -4.99 27.93 -4.83
C THR A 40 -5.69 26.97 -3.87
N MET A 41 -6.98 26.71 -4.08
CA MET A 41 -7.77 25.78 -3.29
C MET A 41 -7.36 24.33 -3.54
N LEU A 42 -7.09 23.94 -4.80
CA LEU A 42 -6.62 22.61 -5.18
C LEU A 42 -5.28 22.26 -4.51
N ARG A 43 -4.35 23.23 -4.46
CA ARG A 43 -3.11 23.07 -3.71
C ARG A 43 -3.38 22.88 -2.21
N ALA A 44 -4.35 23.63 -1.65
CA ALA A 44 -4.71 23.49 -0.25
C ALA A 44 -5.34 22.13 0.05
N LEU A 45 -6.18 21.61 -0.85
CA LEU A 45 -6.79 20.29 -0.76
C LEU A 45 -5.71 19.18 -0.78
N ASN A 46 -4.78 19.23 -1.73
CA ASN A 46 -3.68 18.27 -1.79
C ASN A 46 -2.84 18.25 -0.51
N LEU A 47 -2.51 19.44 0.04
CA LEU A 47 -1.77 19.52 1.31
C LEU A 47 -2.58 18.97 2.49
N LEU A 48 -3.88 19.22 2.51
CA LEU A 48 -4.80 18.70 3.52
C LEU A 48 -4.82 17.17 3.50
N VAL A 49 -5.04 16.60 2.33
CA VAL A 49 -5.12 15.14 2.11
C VAL A 49 -3.81 14.46 2.55
N LYS A 50 -2.66 14.99 2.16
CA LYS A 50 -1.35 14.47 2.59
C LYS A 50 -1.13 14.59 4.10
N GLN A 51 -1.62 15.66 4.73
CA GLN A 51 -1.51 15.81 6.18
C GLN A 51 -2.43 14.86 6.93
N TRP A 52 -3.62 14.58 6.41
CA TRP A 52 -4.58 13.66 7.05
C TRP A 52 -4.10 12.21 7.07
N GLN A 53 -3.16 11.85 6.20
CA GLN A 53 -2.52 10.54 6.23
C GLN A 53 -1.54 10.35 7.38
N GLY A 54 -1.06 11.45 7.96
CA GLY A 54 -0.22 11.43 9.16
C GLY A 54 -1.04 11.10 10.40
N THR A 55 -0.42 10.45 11.37
CA THR A 55 -1.00 10.31 12.73
C THR A 55 -0.90 11.64 13.45
N SER A 56 -2.03 12.19 13.90
CA SER A 56 -2.04 13.27 14.87
C SER A 56 -3.07 12.94 15.96
N ASP A 57 -2.89 13.49 17.16
CA ASP A 57 -3.85 13.33 18.26
C ASP A 57 -5.25 13.87 17.93
N LYS A 58 -5.33 14.77 16.92
CA LYS A 58 -6.58 15.39 16.50
C LYS A 58 -7.28 14.66 15.35
N PHE A 59 -6.48 13.99 14.52
CA PHE A 59 -6.95 13.25 13.37
C PHE A 59 -6.23 11.90 13.34
N PRO A 60 -6.81 10.86 13.93
CA PRO A 60 -6.33 9.51 13.72
C PRO A 60 -6.34 9.28 12.21
N GLY A 61 -5.18 9.11 11.63
CA GLY A 61 -4.98 9.12 10.18
C GLY A 61 -5.93 8.18 9.45
N LEU A 62 -6.23 8.50 8.21
CA LEU A 62 -7.06 7.74 7.28
C LEU A 62 -6.35 6.45 6.78
N LYS A 63 -5.50 5.85 7.59
CA LYS A 63 -4.66 4.71 7.25
C LYS A 63 -5.44 3.48 6.79
N VAL A 64 -6.72 3.37 7.16
CA VAL A 64 -7.55 2.20 6.88
C VAL A 64 -7.84 2.04 5.39
N TRP A 65 -8.13 3.12 4.66
CA TRP A 65 -8.51 3.08 3.25
C TRP A 65 -7.34 2.81 2.31
N THR A 66 -6.19 3.36 2.66
CA THR A 66 -4.95 3.24 1.87
C THR A 66 -4.18 1.96 2.18
N ARG A 67 -4.72 1.10 3.06
CA ARG A 67 -4.13 -0.18 3.42
C ARG A 67 -4.19 -1.15 2.25
N GLN A 68 -3.05 -1.62 1.80
CA GLN A 68 -2.94 -2.61 0.74
C GLN A 68 -1.93 -3.69 1.09
N ARG A 69 -2.05 -4.83 0.41
CA ARG A 69 -1.13 -5.95 0.54
C ARG A 69 -0.22 -5.99 -0.67
N LEU A 70 1.06 -5.86 -0.42
CA LEU A 70 2.12 -5.85 -1.41
C LEU A 70 2.86 -7.18 -1.36
N VAL A 71 3.18 -7.74 -2.52
CA VAL A 71 4.04 -8.92 -2.66
C VAL A 71 5.32 -8.52 -3.39
N MET A 72 6.46 -8.94 -2.84
CA MET A 72 7.79 -8.72 -3.39
C MET A 72 8.53 -10.06 -3.45
N PRO A 73 8.75 -10.63 -4.64
CA PRO A 73 9.59 -11.82 -4.83
C PRO A 73 11.05 -11.54 -4.44
N PHE A 74 11.72 -12.52 -3.88
CA PHE A 74 13.15 -12.42 -3.58
C PHE A 74 14.01 -12.63 -4.81
N GLU A 75 15.15 -11.96 -4.85
CA GLU A 75 16.20 -12.14 -5.85
C GLU A 75 17.44 -12.78 -5.21
N ALA A 76 18.22 -13.51 -6.04
CA ALA A 76 19.43 -14.16 -5.58
C ALA A 76 20.44 -13.16 -5.00
N ASP A 77 21.12 -13.57 -3.94
CA ASP A 77 22.24 -12.83 -3.33
C ASP A 77 21.92 -11.37 -2.96
N LYS A 78 20.65 -11.08 -2.73
CA LYS A 78 20.14 -9.74 -2.46
C LYS A 78 19.41 -9.68 -1.14
N ASN A 79 19.83 -8.76 -0.29
CA ASN A 79 19.19 -8.50 1.01
C ASN A 79 18.57 -7.10 1.10
N ARG A 80 18.77 -6.24 0.09
CA ARG A 80 18.21 -4.90 0.08
C ARG A 80 17.37 -4.67 -1.17
N TYR A 81 16.14 -4.23 -0.97
CA TYR A 81 15.12 -4.05 -2.00
C TYR A 81 14.60 -2.62 -1.95
N LEU A 82 14.35 -2.05 -3.14
CA LEU A 82 13.75 -0.72 -3.30
C LEU A 82 12.34 -0.87 -3.85
N ILE A 83 11.35 -0.43 -3.09
CA ILE A 83 9.93 -0.50 -3.50
C ILE A 83 9.47 0.87 -3.95
N GLY A 84 9.06 0.95 -5.20
CA GLY A 84 8.58 2.18 -5.82
C GLY A 84 8.36 2.01 -7.32
N PRO A 85 7.82 3.06 -8.00
CA PRO A 85 7.43 2.98 -9.40
C PRO A 85 8.60 3.09 -10.38
N ALA A 86 9.79 3.53 -9.94
CA ALA A 86 10.92 3.77 -10.82
C ALA A 86 11.38 2.50 -11.52
N SER A 87 11.92 2.62 -12.72
CA SER A 87 12.38 1.48 -13.53
C SER A 87 13.51 0.67 -12.85
N GLY A 88 14.32 1.34 -12.02
CA GLY A 88 15.40 0.72 -11.24
C GLY A 88 14.94 0.08 -9.93
N ASP A 89 13.69 0.28 -9.52
CA ASP A 89 13.15 -0.32 -8.31
C ASP A 89 12.82 -1.80 -8.52
N ASP A 90 12.83 -2.54 -7.43
CA ASP A 90 12.60 -3.98 -7.44
C ASP A 90 11.17 -4.36 -7.85
N ARG A 91 11.01 -5.63 -8.25
CA ARG A 91 9.73 -6.15 -8.69
C ARG A 91 8.83 -6.37 -7.49
N SER A 92 7.82 -5.54 -7.37
CA SER A 92 6.81 -5.62 -6.32
C SER A 92 5.47 -5.11 -6.84
N SER A 93 4.37 -5.68 -6.38
CA SER A 93 3.02 -5.25 -6.78
C SER A 93 1.99 -5.57 -5.70
N VAL A 94 0.95 -4.75 -5.64
CA VAL A 94 -0.25 -5.03 -4.82
C VAL A 94 -1.16 -6.05 -5.50
N ALA A 95 -1.08 -6.16 -6.82
CA ALA A 95 -1.82 -7.13 -7.64
C ALA A 95 -0.87 -8.19 -8.21
N MET A 96 0.04 -8.71 -7.38
CA MET A 96 0.93 -9.79 -7.82
C MET A 96 0.16 -11.09 -7.98
N ILE A 97 0.14 -11.60 -9.20
CA ILE A 97 -0.40 -12.92 -9.54
C ILE A 97 0.71 -13.93 -9.31
N VAL A 98 0.42 -15.03 -8.61
CA VAL A 98 1.36 -16.12 -8.38
C VAL A 98 0.74 -17.42 -8.83
N THR A 99 1.45 -18.12 -9.72
CA THR A 99 1.05 -19.42 -10.28
C THR A 99 2.28 -20.31 -10.43
N GLN A 100 2.14 -21.47 -11.08
CA GLN A 100 3.26 -22.38 -11.37
C GLN A 100 3.30 -22.69 -12.87
N LEU A 101 4.46 -23.15 -13.33
CA LEU A 101 4.59 -23.72 -14.67
C LEU A 101 3.91 -25.09 -14.73
N GLY A 102 2.91 -25.25 -15.57
CA GLY A 102 2.26 -26.55 -15.85
C GLY A 102 3.18 -27.52 -16.59
N ALA A 103 4.14 -27.00 -17.35
CA ALA A 103 5.15 -27.80 -18.06
C ALA A 103 6.52 -27.08 -18.02
N ALA A 104 7.60 -27.85 -18.12
CA ALA A 104 8.95 -27.29 -18.20
C ALA A 104 9.08 -26.36 -19.42
N LYS A 105 9.73 -25.21 -19.22
CA LYS A 105 10.00 -24.20 -20.24
C LYS A 105 11.44 -24.26 -20.66
N ALA A 106 11.71 -24.47 -21.96
CA ALA A 106 13.04 -24.35 -22.51
C ALA A 106 13.54 -22.88 -22.48
N ALA A 107 14.86 -22.68 -22.51
CA ALA A 107 15.43 -21.36 -22.70
C ALA A 107 14.89 -20.73 -23.99
N ASN A 108 14.53 -19.45 -23.93
CA ASN A 108 14.02 -18.67 -25.07
C ASN A 108 12.72 -19.21 -25.71
N ALA A 109 11.98 -20.08 -25.03
CA ALA A 109 10.68 -20.52 -25.51
C ALA A 109 9.71 -19.32 -25.56
N THR A 110 8.98 -19.23 -26.66
CA THR A 110 7.96 -18.18 -26.87
C THR A 110 6.57 -18.62 -26.42
N SER A 111 6.30 -19.92 -26.35
CA SER A 111 5.05 -20.46 -25.81
C SER A 111 5.31 -21.12 -24.46
N VAL A 112 4.48 -20.80 -23.48
CA VAL A 112 4.62 -21.26 -22.09
C VAL A 112 3.27 -21.71 -21.56
N THR A 113 3.26 -22.81 -20.81
CA THR A 113 2.08 -23.32 -20.12
C THR A 113 2.21 -23.06 -18.63
N VAL A 114 1.24 -22.37 -18.05
CA VAL A 114 1.10 -22.13 -16.61
C VAL A 114 -0.17 -22.82 -16.09
N ASP A 115 -0.30 -22.98 -14.78
CA ASP A 115 -1.50 -23.59 -14.20
C ASP A 115 -2.75 -22.73 -14.37
N SER A 116 -2.59 -21.41 -14.33
CA SER A 116 -3.68 -20.45 -14.55
C SER A 116 -3.16 -19.14 -15.11
N THR A 117 -3.86 -18.59 -16.10
CA THR A 117 -3.66 -17.25 -16.66
C THR A 117 -4.70 -16.25 -16.16
N ALA A 118 -5.49 -16.61 -15.13
CA ALA A 118 -6.49 -15.70 -14.56
C ALA A 118 -5.85 -14.38 -14.15
N ASP A 119 -6.52 -13.28 -14.46
CA ASP A 119 -6.11 -11.91 -14.18
C ASP A 119 -4.82 -11.45 -14.91
N MET A 120 -4.25 -12.27 -15.80
CA MET A 120 -3.12 -11.89 -16.65
C MET A 120 -3.59 -11.23 -17.93
N THR A 121 -2.87 -10.22 -18.39
CA THR A 121 -3.14 -9.50 -19.65
C THR A 121 -1.89 -9.34 -20.49
N ALA A 122 -2.08 -9.09 -21.80
CA ALA A 122 -0.96 -8.73 -22.68
C ALA A 122 -0.32 -7.41 -22.21
N GLY A 123 1.02 -7.40 -22.14
CA GLY A 123 1.80 -6.27 -21.60
C GLY A 123 2.23 -6.44 -20.17
N ASP A 124 1.64 -7.35 -19.40
CA ASP A 124 2.05 -7.64 -18.03
C ASP A 124 3.49 -8.10 -17.94
N GLN A 125 4.15 -7.74 -16.85
CA GLN A 125 5.45 -8.28 -16.49
C GLN A 125 5.28 -9.69 -15.94
N ILE A 126 6.09 -10.63 -16.41
CA ILE A 126 6.07 -12.01 -15.93
C ILE A 126 7.49 -12.48 -15.58
N GLY A 127 7.65 -13.13 -14.44
CA GLY A 127 8.90 -13.68 -13.93
C GLY A 127 8.79 -15.18 -13.68
N PHE A 128 9.79 -15.92 -14.12
CA PHE A 128 9.87 -17.38 -13.94
C PHE A 128 11.06 -17.71 -13.04
N GLN A 129 10.83 -18.54 -12.03
CA GLN A 129 11.94 -19.17 -11.32
C GLN A 129 12.72 -20.05 -12.28
N LEU A 130 14.01 -19.75 -12.46
CA LEU A 130 14.87 -20.44 -13.43
C LEU A 130 15.50 -21.71 -12.83
N SER A 131 15.71 -22.73 -13.65
CA SER A 131 16.45 -23.94 -13.23
C SER A 131 17.90 -23.64 -12.81
N ALA A 132 18.50 -22.59 -13.36
CA ALA A 132 19.85 -22.11 -12.99
C ALA A 132 19.86 -21.25 -11.73
N GLY A 133 18.70 -20.98 -11.12
CA GLY A 133 18.54 -20.05 -10.01
C GLY A 133 18.16 -18.64 -10.45
N GLY A 134 17.54 -17.89 -9.54
CA GLY A 134 17.04 -16.53 -9.82
C GLY A 134 15.67 -16.51 -10.47
N ILE A 135 15.19 -15.30 -10.76
CA ILE A 135 13.94 -15.07 -11.48
C ILE A 135 14.25 -14.37 -12.80
N GLY A 136 13.88 -14.99 -13.91
CA GLY A 136 13.98 -14.39 -15.24
C GLY A 136 12.72 -13.60 -15.58
N TRP A 137 12.82 -12.29 -15.78
CA TRP A 137 11.70 -11.41 -16.08
C TRP A 137 11.57 -11.09 -17.56
N THR A 138 10.33 -11.05 -18.05
CA THR A 138 9.95 -10.65 -19.41
C THR A 138 8.54 -10.04 -19.38
N THR A 139 7.94 -9.84 -20.55
CA THR A 139 6.56 -9.37 -20.72
C THR A 139 5.68 -10.43 -21.35
N ILE A 140 4.39 -10.39 -21.12
CA ILE A 140 3.39 -11.23 -21.82
C ILE A 140 3.07 -10.57 -23.16
N SER A 141 3.27 -11.29 -24.27
CA SER A 141 2.86 -10.82 -25.61
C SER A 141 1.37 -11.03 -25.84
N SER A 142 0.86 -12.21 -25.48
CA SER A 142 -0.58 -12.54 -25.53
C SER A 142 -0.93 -13.61 -24.52
N VAL A 143 -2.20 -13.61 -24.09
CA VAL A 143 -2.82 -14.67 -23.30
C VAL A 143 -3.66 -15.50 -24.27
N ASP A 144 -3.24 -16.73 -24.50
CA ASP A 144 -3.80 -17.55 -25.60
C ASP A 144 -4.93 -18.47 -25.11
N SER A 145 -4.88 -18.86 -23.84
CA SER A 145 -5.90 -19.72 -23.21
C SER A 145 -5.85 -19.58 -21.69
N ALA A 146 -6.71 -20.32 -20.98
CA ALA A 146 -6.72 -20.38 -19.51
C ALA A 146 -5.38 -20.84 -18.88
N THR A 147 -4.49 -21.45 -19.68
CA THR A 147 -3.18 -21.96 -19.23
C THR A 147 -2.01 -21.61 -20.15
N GLY A 148 -2.27 -21.04 -21.32
CA GLY A 148 -1.29 -20.77 -22.38
C GLY A 148 -0.96 -19.30 -22.50
N LEU A 149 0.34 -19.00 -22.60
CA LEU A 149 0.88 -17.65 -22.78
C LEU A 149 1.89 -17.64 -23.94
N THR A 150 1.91 -16.55 -24.69
CA THR A 150 2.98 -16.23 -25.64
C THR A 150 3.88 -15.13 -25.09
N LEU A 151 5.19 -15.33 -25.18
CA LEU A 151 6.24 -14.42 -24.74
C LEU A 151 7.02 -13.88 -25.93
N PRO A 152 7.71 -12.73 -25.81
CA PRO A 152 8.65 -12.26 -26.80
C PRO A 152 9.79 -13.28 -27.03
N ALA A 153 10.38 -13.29 -28.23
CA ALA A 153 11.51 -14.15 -28.54
C ALA A 153 12.77 -13.75 -27.72
N ASN A 154 13.59 -14.75 -27.37
CA ASN A 154 14.92 -14.58 -26.76
C ASN A 154 14.93 -13.85 -25.40
N THR A 155 14.02 -14.15 -24.50
CA THR A 155 13.85 -13.33 -23.31
C THR A 155 14.23 -13.99 -21.98
N VAL A 156 14.10 -15.31 -21.82
CA VAL A 156 14.24 -15.92 -20.47
C VAL A 156 14.88 -17.30 -20.52
N GLY A 157 15.68 -17.65 -19.51
CA GLY A 157 16.30 -18.96 -19.32
C GLY A 157 15.30 -20.11 -19.17
N ALA A 158 15.82 -21.34 -19.06
CA ALA A 158 15.03 -22.53 -18.80
C ALA A 158 14.41 -22.53 -17.39
N ALA A 159 13.23 -23.09 -17.25
CA ALA A 159 12.53 -23.26 -15.97
C ALA A 159 11.84 -24.63 -15.92
N ASP A 160 11.85 -25.24 -14.75
CA ASP A 160 11.30 -26.57 -14.54
C ASP A 160 9.76 -26.55 -14.41
N SER A 161 9.11 -27.68 -14.66
CA SER A 161 7.68 -27.84 -14.34
C SER A 161 7.47 -27.65 -12.84
N GLY A 162 6.40 -26.94 -12.47
CA GLY A 162 6.13 -26.60 -11.08
C GLY A 162 6.92 -25.39 -10.56
N ALA A 163 7.81 -24.78 -11.37
CA ALA A 163 8.50 -23.56 -11.00
C ALA A 163 7.52 -22.41 -10.74
N THR A 164 7.79 -21.60 -9.70
CA THR A 164 6.94 -20.46 -9.36
C THR A 164 6.98 -19.40 -10.45
N VAL A 165 5.83 -18.87 -10.79
CA VAL A 165 5.64 -17.79 -11.77
C VAL A 165 4.97 -16.62 -11.07
N TYR A 166 5.53 -15.43 -11.27
CA TYR A 166 5.02 -14.15 -10.78
C TYR A 166 4.58 -13.30 -11.97
N ALA A 167 3.41 -12.68 -11.90
CA ALA A 167 3.01 -11.71 -12.93
C ALA A 167 2.34 -10.49 -12.30
N TYR A 168 2.47 -9.32 -12.94
CA TYR A 168 1.83 -8.09 -12.51
C TYR A 168 1.75 -7.07 -13.65
N THR A 169 0.72 -6.21 -13.62
CA THR A 169 0.53 -5.10 -14.58
C THR A 169 1.35 -3.87 -14.17
N SER A 170 1.27 -3.47 -12.91
CA SER A 170 1.92 -2.27 -12.40
C SER A 170 2.78 -2.56 -11.18
N LYS A 171 3.91 -1.83 -11.07
CA LYS A 171 4.75 -1.85 -9.88
C LYS A 171 4.05 -1.16 -8.71
N ALA A 172 4.37 -1.62 -7.50
CA ALA A 172 3.97 -0.96 -6.29
C ALA A 172 4.54 0.46 -6.23
N GLN A 173 3.74 1.37 -5.71
CA GLN A 173 4.17 2.72 -5.36
C GLN A 173 4.97 2.72 -4.06
N ARG A 174 5.65 3.83 -3.76
CA ARG A 174 6.25 4.05 -2.45
C ARG A 174 5.15 4.10 -1.38
N PHE A 175 5.27 3.30 -0.34
CA PHE A 175 4.35 3.37 0.80
C PHE A 175 4.91 4.27 1.93
N VAL A 176 4.03 4.73 2.80
CA VAL A 176 4.36 5.68 3.88
C VAL A 176 4.43 5.02 5.25
N ASP A 177 3.82 3.84 5.41
CA ASP A 177 3.87 3.09 6.66
C ASP A 177 3.68 1.60 6.40
N ILE A 178 4.11 0.76 7.33
CA ILE A 178 4.00 -0.69 7.29
C ILE A 178 3.38 -1.20 8.59
N GLU A 179 2.34 -2.01 8.48
CA GLU A 179 1.63 -2.57 9.63
C GLU A 179 2.02 -4.01 9.94
N ALA A 180 2.32 -4.79 8.91
CA ALA A 180 2.70 -6.19 9.06
C ALA A 180 3.61 -6.66 7.93
N ALA A 181 4.50 -7.60 8.24
CA ALA A 181 5.34 -8.29 7.29
C ALA A 181 5.30 -9.80 7.53
N VAL A 182 5.18 -10.56 6.46
CA VAL A 182 5.25 -12.02 6.51
C VAL A 182 6.12 -12.55 5.37
N LEU A 183 6.88 -13.58 5.66
CA LEU A 183 7.52 -14.42 4.65
C LEU A 183 6.49 -15.41 4.16
N ARG A 184 6.16 -15.37 2.89
CA ARG A 184 5.19 -16.28 2.26
C ARG A 184 5.92 -17.30 1.42
N ASP A 185 5.69 -18.56 1.73
CA ASP A 185 6.18 -19.72 0.98
C ASP A 185 5.12 -20.15 -0.05
N TRP A 186 5.50 -20.18 -1.32
CA TRP A 186 4.66 -20.55 -2.46
C TRP A 186 4.97 -21.95 -3.00
N SER A 187 5.68 -22.78 -2.26
CA SER A 187 5.92 -24.18 -2.66
C SER A 187 4.62 -24.93 -2.98
N ASN A 188 3.53 -24.53 -2.34
CA ASN A 188 2.17 -24.91 -2.72
C ASN A 188 1.31 -23.65 -2.88
N PRO A 189 1.11 -23.09 -4.10
CA PRO A 189 0.35 -21.87 -4.31
C PRO A 189 -1.12 -21.95 -3.86
N SER A 190 -1.71 -23.16 -3.85
CA SER A 190 -3.09 -23.37 -3.39
C SER A 190 -3.22 -23.27 -1.86
N GLN A 191 -2.11 -23.47 -1.13
CA GLN A 191 -2.04 -23.42 0.33
C GLN A 191 -0.72 -22.78 0.78
N PRO A 192 -0.50 -21.49 0.52
CA PRO A 192 0.74 -20.82 0.91
C PRO A 192 0.87 -20.75 2.43
N ILE A 193 2.09 -20.84 2.93
CA ILE A 193 2.41 -20.76 4.35
C ILE A 193 3.00 -19.41 4.66
N ASP A 194 2.44 -18.70 5.65
CA ASP A 194 2.90 -17.40 6.11
C ASP A 194 3.69 -17.55 7.43
N MET A 195 4.89 -16.98 7.48
CA MET A 195 5.72 -16.85 8.67
C MET A 195 5.89 -15.39 9.03
N SER A 196 5.60 -14.99 10.26
CA SER A 196 5.73 -13.60 10.71
C SER A 196 7.20 -13.16 10.67
N ILE A 197 7.41 -11.88 10.30
CA ILE A 197 8.72 -11.22 10.26
C ILE A 197 8.67 -9.98 11.15
N ASP A 198 9.72 -9.77 11.94
CA ASP A 198 9.89 -8.58 12.77
C ASP A 198 10.21 -7.36 11.90
N ILE A 199 9.58 -6.22 12.22
CA ILE A 199 9.75 -4.97 11.49
C ILE A 199 10.54 -3.99 12.34
N TYR A 200 11.69 -3.54 11.83
CA TYR A 200 12.50 -2.48 12.42
C TYR A 200 12.42 -1.21 11.57
N THR A 201 12.15 -0.09 12.20
CA THR A 201 12.24 1.25 11.62
C THR A 201 13.41 2.03 12.18
N ASP A 202 13.99 1.53 13.28
CA ASP A 202 15.21 2.08 13.89
C ASP A 202 16.43 1.29 13.41
N VAL A 203 17.33 2.00 12.74
CA VAL A 203 18.58 1.45 12.22
C VAL A 203 19.45 0.85 13.34
N GLN A 204 19.48 1.47 14.52
CA GLN A 204 20.31 0.96 15.63
C GLN A 204 19.82 -0.40 16.12
N GLN A 205 18.51 -0.59 16.22
CA GLN A 205 17.95 -1.88 16.62
C GLN A 205 18.28 -2.96 15.59
N TYR A 206 18.14 -2.63 14.30
CA TYR A 206 18.52 -3.56 13.24
C TYR A 206 20.02 -3.85 13.22
N GLU A 207 20.88 -2.83 13.45
CA GLU A 207 22.34 -3.02 13.47
C GLU A 207 22.82 -3.93 14.61
N ASN A 208 22.06 -4.09 15.67
CA ASN A 208 22.34 -5.02 16.76
C ASN A 208 22.10 -6.50 16.38
N LEU A 209 21.42 -6.78 15.26
CA LEU A 209 21.24 -8.14 14.78
C LEU A 209 22.57 -8.70 14.27
N SER A 210 22.83 -9.97 14.58
CA SER A 210 24.00 -10.69 14.09
C SER A 210 23.73 -11.34 12.71
N GLN A 211 24.81 -11.65 11.96
CA GLN A 211 24.78 -12.49 10.76
C GLN A 211 23.91 -11.95 9.59
N LYS A 212 23.87 -10.65 9.36
CA LYS A 212 23.03 -10.00 8.36
C LYS A 212 23.25 -10.42 6.90
N LEU A 213 24.36 -11.04 6.56
CA LEU A 213 24.69 -11.49 5.20
C LEU A 213 24.72 -13.02 5.07
N ALA A 214 24.34 -13.74 6.12
CA ALA A 214 24.27 -15.20 6.04
C ALA A 214 23.09 -15.63 5.14
N PRO A 215 23.26 -16.67 4.31
CA PRO A 215 22.13 -17.26 3.59
C PRO A 215 21.09 -17.81 4.57
N GLY A 216 19.82 -17.48 4.35
CA GLY A 216 18.75 -17.96 5.23
C GLY A 216 17.42 -17.25 4.97
N ASP A 217 16.38 -17.79 5.57
CA ASP A 217 15.07 -17.16 5.52
C ASP A 217 15.05 -15.90 6.40
N PRO A 218 14.59 -14.76 5.89
CA PRO A 218 14.47 -13.55 6.67
C PRO A 218 13.52 -13.71 7.85
N THR A 219 13.98 -13.31 9.03
CA THR A 219 13.16 -13.23 10.25
C THR A 219 12.87 -11.79 10.67
N ALA A 220 13.62 -10.84 10.11
CA ALA A 220 13.49 -9.44 10.39
C ALA A 220 13.79 -8.60 9.15
N ILE A 221 13.15 -7.43 9.07
CA ILE A 221 13.39 -6.43 8.04
C ILE A 221 13.63 -5.06 8.67
N LEU A 222 14.53 -4.27 8.06
CA LEU A 222 14.64 -2.84 8.29
C LEU A 222 13.88 -2.10 7.18
N VAL A 223 13.06 -1.14 7.55
CA VAL A 223 12.29 -0.31 6.62
C VAL A 223 12.79 1.13 6.70
N GLU A 224 13.26 1.66 5.58
CA GLU A 224 13.74 3.03 5.44
C GLU A 224 12.88 3.80 4.44
N TYR A 225 12.14 4.80 4.91
CA TYR A 225 11.30 5.64 4.06
C TYR A 225 12.14 6.69 3.36
N GLN A 226 12.30 6.54 2.04
CA GLN A 226 13.04 7.48 1.21
C GLN A 226 12.08 8.38 0.39
N ARG A 227 12.62 9.40 -0.25
CA ARG A 227 11.79 10.37 -1.00
C ARG A 227 11.05 9.74 -2.18
N ILE A 228 11.70 8.84 -2.92
CA ILE A 228 11.17 8.28 -4.19
C ILE A 228 10.66 6.86 -3.99
N ASN A 229 11.32 6.08 -3.13
CA ASN A 229 11.01 4.68 -2.86
C ASN A 229 11.02 4.41 -1.35
N THR A 230 10.66 3.20 -0.96
CA THR A 230 10.89 2.66 0.38
C THR A 230 11.92 1.54 0.25
N ALA A 231 13.02 1.64 1.00
CA ALA A 231 14.03 0.59 1.04
C ALA A 231 13.71 -0.42 2.14
N ILE A 232 13.81 -1.69 1.81
CA ILE A 232 13.66 -2.81 2.74
C ILE A 232 14.96 -3.60 2.74
N THR A 233 15.54 -3.79 3.92
CA THR A 233 16.74 -4.62 4.10
C THR A 233 16.39 -5.82 4.98
N THR A 234 16.61 -7.04 4.47
CA THR A 234 16.39 -8.28 5.22
C THR A 234 17.62 -8.63 6.03
N ASN A 235 17.45 -9.25 7.20
CA ASN A 235 18.55 -9.66 8.06
C ASN A 235 19.34 -10.88 7.52
N PHE A 236 18.72 -11.67 6.64
CA PHE A 236 19.37 -12.76 5.91
C PHE A 236 19.22 -12.57 4.41
N VAL A 237 20.11 -13.20 3.64
CA VAL A 237 20.00 -13.25 2.18
C VAL A 237 19.12 -14.44 1.81
N PRO A 238 17.94 -14.22 1.22
CA PRO A 238 17.02 -15.30 0.91
C PRO A 238 17.60 -16.27 -0.12
N PRO A 239 17.67 -17.58 0.17
CA PRO A 239 18.22 -18.56 -0.75
C PRO A 239 17.18 -19.10 -1.75
N ASN A 240 15.90 -18.89 -1.49
CA ASN A 240 14.81 -19.53 -2.20
C ASN A 240 13.92 -18.52 -2.93
N PHE A 241 13.65 -18.75 -4.21
CA PHE A 241 12.87 -17.89 -5.09
C PHE A 241 11.37 -18.18 -5.12
N TYR A 242 10.94 -19.30 -4.52
CA TYR A 242 9.54 -19.59 -4.30
C TYR A 242 8.98 -18.93 -3.02
N LYS A 243 9.83 -18.19 -2.31
CA LYS A 243 9.43 -17.36 -1.17
C LYS A 243 9.37 -15.89 -1.58
N SER A 244 8.44 -15.18 -0.99
CA SER A 244 8.30 -13.74 -1.19
C SER A 244 8.02 -13.04 0.12
N LEU A 245 8.34 -11.77 0.17
CA LEU A 245 7.91 -10.89 1.24
C LEU A 245 6.51 -10.36 0.92
N ARG A 246 5.57 -10.57 1.83
CA ARG A 246 4.24 -9.99 1.77
C ARG A 246 4.11 -8.96 2.87
N LEU A 247 3.81 -7.74 2.48
CA LEU A 247 3.70 -6.59 3.37
C LEU A 247 2.26 -6.08 3.40
N THR A 248 1.78 -5.73 4.58
CA THR A 248 0.59 -4.91 4.73
C THR A 248 1.06 -3.49 4.94
N VAL A 249 0.81 -2.64 3.95
CA VAL A 249 1.37 -1.28 3.85
C VAL A 249 0.27 -0.24 3.70
N ILE A 250 0.62 1.00 4.01
CA ILE A 250 -0.22 2.18 3.84
C ILE A 250 0.38 3.04 2.73
N TYR A 251 -0.40 3.23 1.67
CA TYR A 251 -0.02 4.09 0.56
C TYR A 251 -0.39 5.55 0.81
N PRO A 252 0.36 6.48 0.21
CA PRO A 252 -0.07 7.87 0.17
C PRO A 252 -1.35 7.98 -0.66
N ALA A 253 -2.28 8.86 -0.26
CA ALA A 253 -3.42 9.22 -1.10
C ALA A 253 -2.94 9.79 -2.43
N GLU A 254 -3.69 9.55 -3.49
CA GLU A 254 -3.42 10.11 -4.80
C GLU A 254 -3.46 11.64 -4.79
N ASP A 255 -2.76 12.26 -5.71
CA ASP A 255 -2.79 13.70 -5.88
C ASP A 255 -3.95 14.07 -6.81
N TYR A 256 -4.61 15.18 -6.50
CA TYR A 256 -5.55 15.82 -7.41
C TYR A 256 -4.74 16.78 -8.28
N ASP A 257 -4.39 16.37 -9.50
CA ASP A 257 -3.52 17.11 -10.40
C ASP A 257 -4.24 17.73 -11.61
N ASN A 258 -5.48 17.36 -11.82
CA ASN A 258 -6.32 17.95 -12.86
C ASN A 258 -6.62 19.42 -12.55
N ALA A 259 -6.09 20.32 -13.35
CA ALA A 259 -6.25 21.77 -13.17
C ALA A 259 -7.72 22.24 -13.17
N SER A 260 -8.64 21.47 -13.73
CA SER A 260 -10.09 21.74 -13.70
C SER A 260 -10.79 21.19 -12.45
N GLY A 261 -10.07 20.47 -11.57
CA GLY A 261 -10.65 19.82 -10.39
C GLY A 261 -11.62 18.67 -10.71
N ALA A 262 -11.52 18.08 -11.91
CA ALA A 262 -12.42 17.02 -12.36
C ALA A 262 -12.08 15.64 -11.79
N ASP A 263 -11.00 15.51 -11.00
CA ASP A 263 -10.62 14.27 -10.35
C ASP A 263 -11.64 13.90 -9.27
N ASP A 264 -12.05 12.65 -9.21
CA ASP A 264 -12.91 12.14 -8.15
C ASP A 264 -12.16 12.07 -6.81
N ILE A 265 -12.87 12.37 -5.73
CA ILE A 265 -12.32 12.26 -4.38
C ILE A 265 -12.17 10.79 -4.00
N ALA A 266 -10.92 10.33 -3.82
CA ALA A 266 -10.56 8.95 -3.46
C ALA A 266 -10.77 8.65 -1.95
N TYR A 267 -11.75 9.28 -1.31
CA TYR A 267 -12.11 9.05 0.08
C TYR A 267 -13.53 8.49 0.19
N PRO A 268 -13.84 7.71 1.24
CA PRO A 268 -15.21 7.32 1.52
C PRO A 268 -16.11 8.54 1.73
N GLN A 269 -17.33 8.42 1.29
CA GLN A 269 -18.34 9.48 1.34
C GLN A 269 -18.53 10.10 2.73
N GLU A 270 -18.29 9.33 3.80
CA GLU A 270 -18.41 9.76 5.19
C GLU A 270 -17.41 10.86 5.57
N TYR A 271 -16.36 11.05 4.77
CA TYR A 271 -15.33 12.06 4.99
C TYR A 271 -15.52 13.34 4.18
N PHE A 272 -16.44 13.38 3.23
CA PHE A 272 -16.60 14.52 2.33
C PHE A 272 -16.93 15.80 3.10
N ALA A 273 -17.86 15.76 4.05
CA ALA A 273 -18.17 16.90 4.89
C ALA A 273 -16.97 17.38 5.72
N ALA A 274 -16.19 16.44 6.27
CA ALA A 274 -15.00 16.79 7.03
C ALA A 274 -13.90 17.43 6.14
N LEU A 275 -13.73 16.94 4.90
CA LEU A 275 -12.81 17.52 3.90
C LEU A 275 -13.22 18.94 3.52
N GLU A 276 -14.50 19.15 3.22
CA GLU A 276 -15.08 20.42 2.86
C GLU A 276 -14.85 21.47 3.96
N TRP A 277 -15.26 21.20 5.18
CA TRP A 277 -15.12 22.12 6.31
C TRP A 277 -13.66 22.38 6.71
N GLU A 278 -12.78 21.39 6.65
CA GLU A 278 -11.36 21.60 6.93
C GLU A 278 -10.68 22.41 5.80
N LEU A 279 -11.08 22.18 4.55
CA LEU A 279 -10.61 22.99 3.42
C LEU A 279 -11.08 24.45 3.55
N ALA A 280 -12.36 24.66 3.87
CA ALA A 280 -12.93 25.96 4.15
C ALA A 280 -12.14 26.71 5.25
N ARG A 281 -11.88 26.04 6.38
CA ARG A 281 -11.13 26.59 7.50
C ARG A 281 -9.71 27.02 7.12
N ARG A 282 -9.01 26.22 6.33
CA ARG A 282 -7.64 26.51 5.88
C ARG A 282 -7.58 27.61 4.84
N SER A 283 -8.64 27.74 4.06
CA SER A 283 -8.70 28.67 2.95
C SER A 283 -9.21 30.05 3.35
N ALA A 284 -10.05 30.15 4.37
CA ALA A 284 -10.60 31.41 4.86
C ALA A 284 -9.55 32.53 5.02
N PRO A 285 -8.41 32.33 5.69
CA PRO A 285 -7.40 33.38 5.85
C PRO A 285 -6.70 33.74 4.52
N LYS A 286 -6.61 32.82 3.55
CA LYS A 286 -6.00 33.10 2.24
C LYS A 286 -6.81 34.08 1.42
N PHE A 287 -8.14 34.03 1.58
CA PHE A 287 -9.11 34.92 0.92
C PHE A 287 -9.52 36.09 1.81
N GLY A 288 -8.84 36.35 2.92
CA GLY A 288 -9.15 37.44 3.84
C GLY A 288 -10.49 37.32 4.55
N ARG A 289 -11.06 36.11 4.62
CA ARG A 289 -12.33 35.87 5.29
C ARG A 289 -12.08 35.53 6.78
N GLN A 290 -12.97 36.04 7.63
CA GLN A 290 -12.90 35.76 9.08
C GLN A 290 -13.57 34.42 9.38
N TRP A 291 -12.88 33.61 10.19
CA TRP A 291 -13.42 32.37 10.69
C TRP A 291 -14.26 32.65 11.93
N THR A 292 -15.57 32.54 11.82
CA THR A 292 -16.52 32.87 12.90
C THR A 292 -16.72 31.68 13.86
N PRO A 293 -17.25 31.92 15.09
CA PRO A 293 -17.60 30.83 16.02
C PRO A 293 -18.62 29.83 15.44
N ASP A 294 -19.57 30.30 14.62
CA ASP A 294 -20.57 29.44 13.99
C ASP A 294 -19.92 28.48 12.98
N LEU A 295 -19.02 29.00 12.11
CA LEU A 295 -18.23 28.16 11.20
C LEU A 295 -17.33 27.17 11.95
N GLN A 296 -16.80 27.59 13.10
CA GLN A 296 -16.02 26.68 13.98
C GLN A 296 -16.84 25.52 14.51
N GLU A 297 -18.12 25.75 14.83
CA GLU A 297 -19.00 24.69 15.33
C GLU A 297 -19.36 23.69 14.22
N HIS A 298 -19.70 24.17 13.01
CA HIS A 298 -19.96 23.32 11.84
C HIS A 298 -18.73 22.47 11.51
N TRP A 299 -17.55 23.06 11.47
CA TRP A 299 -16.29 22.34 11.29
C TRP A 299 -16.09 21.26 12.36
N ARG A 300 -16.33 21.59 13.64
CA ARG A 300 -16.17 20.67 14.75
C ARG A 300 -17.07 19.44 14.64
N ILE A 301 -18.32 19.64 14.24
CA ILE A 301 -19.30 18.58 14.04
C ILE A 301 -18.87 17.69 12.87
N ALA A 302 -18.60 18.26 11.71
CA ALA A 302 -18.22 17.51 10.50
C ALA A 302 -16.94 16.66 10.71
N VAL A 303 -15.93 17.25 11.36
CA VAL A 303 -14.69 16.52 11.67
C VAL A 303 -14.91 15.42 12.70
N ALA A 304 -15.73 15.67 13.74
CA ALA A 304 -16.03 14.66 14.75
C ALA A 304 -16.80 13.47 14.15
N GLU A 305 -17.73 13.72 13.24
CA GLU A 305 -18.45 12.67 12.51
C GLU A 305 -17.48 11.85 11.66
N GLY A 306 -16.61 12.48 10.86
CA GLY A 306 -15.61 11.80 10.06
C GLY A 306 -14.67 10.92 10.90
N VAL A 307 -14.22 11.39 12.06
CA VAL A 307 -13.37 10.62 12.98
C VAL A 307 -14.09 9.41 13.56
N ASN A 308 -15.38 9.54 13.86
CA ASN A 308 -16.18 8.44 14.42
C ASN A 308 -16.38 7.27 13.45
N PHE A 309 -16.35 7.51 12.14
CA PHE A 309 -16.40 6.45 11.12
C PHE A 309 -15.11 5.62 11.02
N ASN A 310 -14.00 6.12 11.54
CA ASN A 310 -12.75 5.39 11.60
C ASN A 310 -12.31 5.11 13.05
N PRO A 311 -13.00 4.24 13.79
CA PRO A 311 -12.58 3.90 15.13
C PRO A 311 -11.22 3.20 15.03
N VAL A 312 -10.20 3.84 15.55
CA VAL A 312 -8.92 3.15 15.82
C VAL A 312 -9.25 2.02 16.79
N ASN A 313 -9.16 0.80 16.29
CA ASN A 313 -9.39 -0.37 17.11
C ASN A 313 -8.20 -0.50 18.07
N THR A 314 -8.25 0.25 19.16
CA THR A 314 -7.35 0.08 20.31
C THR A 314 -7.77 -1.20 21.03
N SER A 315 -7.52 -2.35 20.42
CA SER A 315 -7.47 -3.59 21.16
C SER A 315 -6.27 -3.49 22.09
N LEU A 316 -6.52 -3.08 23.32
CA LEU A 316 -5.58 -3.26 24.41
C LEU A 316 -5.38 -4.77 24.56
N TYR A 317 -4.29 -5.26 23.99
CA TYR A 317 -3.80 -6.59 24.27
C TYR A 317 -3.26 -6.54 25.69
N PHE A 318 -4.08 -6.88 26.66
CA PHE A 318 -3.58 -7.22 27.99
C PHE A 318 -2.83 -8.55 27.83
N GLU A 319 -1.52 -8.50 27.82
CA GLU A 319 -0.77 -9.72 28.17
C GLU A 319 -1.34 -10.20 29.50
N PRO A 320 -1.85 -11.45 29.57
CA PRO A 320 -2.25 -12.01 30.85
C PRO A 320 -0.99 -11.94 31.74
N ALA A 321 -1.13 -11.27 32.88
CA ALA A 321 -0.04 -11.18 33.84
C ALA A 321 0.51 -12.60 34.04
N ARG A 322 1.77 -12.79 33.69
CA ARG A 322 2.48 -14.01 34.01
C ARG A 322 2.35 -14.15 35.52
N GLU A 323 1.53 -15.07 35.99
CA GLU A 323 1.56 -15.46 37.37
C GLU A 323 2.99 -15.87 37.66
N SER A 324 3.70 -15.03 38.38
CA SER A 324 4.98 -15.42 38.96
C SER A 324 4.67 -16.57 39.91
N SER A 325 5.00 -17.77 39.48
CA SER A 325 5.00 -18.93 40.35
C SER A 325 6.19 -18.85 41.32
N ASP A 326 6.24 -17.77 42.06
CA ASP A 326 7.09 -17.63 43.22
C ASP A 326 6.24 -17.87 44.47
N VAL A 327 5.81 -19.12 44.57
CA VAL A 327 5.37 -19.64 45.87
C VAL A 327 6.60 -19.79 46.73
N GLY A 328 6.94 -18.72 47.43
CA GLY A 328 7.93 -18.75 48.50
C GLY A 328 7.59 -19.85 49.47
N SER A 329 8.47 -20.84 49.57
CA SER A 329 8.46 -21.86 50.58
C SER A 329 8.45 -21.23 51.97
N PRO A 330 7.57 -21.61 52.90
CA PRO A 330 7.57 -21.06 54.25
C PRO A 330 8.78 -21.60 55.00
N PHE A 331 9.58 -20.72 55.52
CA PHE A 331 10.64 -20.99 56.48
C PHE A 331 10.09 -21.76 57.65
N THR A 332 10.57 -22.96 57.88
CA THR A 332 10.54 -23.60 59.19
C THR A 332 11.78 -23.21 59.94
N SER A 333 11.56 -22.46 61.00
CA SER A 333 12.51 -22.21 62.06
C SER A 333 12.89 -23.49 62.83
N TYR A 334 14.16 -23.72 63.02
CA TYR A 334 14.82 -24.15 64.29
C TYR A 334 16.23 -23.61 64.29
#